data_af5246a1d1f5b7801a025e4cd8a44421
#
_entry.id   af5246a1d1f5b7801a025e4cd8a44421
#
_cell.length_a   1.000
_cell.length_b   1.000
_cell.length_c   1.000
_cell.angle_alpha   90.00
_cell.angle_beta   90.00
_cell.angle_gamma   90.00
#
_symmetry.space_group_name_H-M   'P 1'
#
loop_
_entity.id
_entity.type
_entity.pdbx_description
1 polymer ?
#
loop_
_entity_poly.entity_id
_entity_poly.type
_entity_poly.pdbx_seq_one_letter_code
_entity_poly.pdbx_strand_id
1 'polypeptide(L)'
;MASTFFPGEFIYLLTVYYTGALIVSIVVLLVTIKKNRFEGEYQLYARILDSRAKLQNTDIFTKMAKESSLYIERFKLVDEPQEYYTIISLTDTIEFIYRIHKKKMIDKELWQRWEYHAKGMMTIPKFKKVWDATKKFHTRDFVNFMDSL
;
A
#
# COMPACT_ATOMS: atom_id res chain seq x y z
N MET A 1 4.28 -34.48 -56.47
CA MET A 1 4.54 -33.02 -56.56
C MET A 1 5.28 -32.63 -55.30
N ALA A 2 6.60 -32.44 -55.38
CA ALA A 2 7.39 -31.92 -54.29
C ALA A 2 7.21 -30.39 -54.23
N SER A 3 6.61 -29.87 -53.16
CA SER A 3 6.54 -28.43 -52.96
C SER A 3 7.95 -27.90 -52.71
N THR A 4 8.47 -27.17 -53.65
CA THR A 4 9.74 -26.42 -53.51
C THR A 4 9.49 -25.28 -52.53
N PHE A 5 9.78 -25.52 -51.27
CA PHE A 5 9.81 -24.45 -50.27
C PHE A 5 10.99 -23.51 -50.62
N PHE A 6 10.69 -22.27 -50.97
CA PHE A 6 11.72 -21.29 -51.27
C PHE A 6 12.51 -20.97 -49.96
N PRO A 7 13.84 -21.02 -49.96
CA PRO A 7 14.62 -20.77 -48.73
C PRO A 7 14.33 -19.41 -48.07
N GLY A 8 13.90 -18.42 -48.83
CA GLY A 8 13.55 -17.10 -48.32
C GLY A 8 12.26 -17.08 -47.45
N GLU A 9 11.25 -17.85 -47.80
CA GLU A 9 10.02 -17.94 -47.01
C GLU A 9 10.24 -18.59 -45.66
N PHE A 10 11.10 -19.61 -45.60
CA PHE A 10 11.45 -20.28 -44.37
C PHE A 10 12.22 -19.32 -43.38
N ILE A 11 13.16 -18.57 -43.91
CA ILE A 11 13.90 -17.55 -43.10
C ILE A 11 12.95 -16.47 -42.60
N TYR A 12 12.03 -16.01 -43.44
CA TYR A 12 11.02 -15.02 -43.05
C TYR A 12 10.13 -15.55 -41.91
N LEU A 13 9.59 -16.76 -42.03
CA LEU A 13 8.77 -17.38 -40.97
C LEU A 13 9.52 -17.55 -39.66
N LEU A 14 10.78 -18.00 -39.70
CA LEU A 14 11.63 -18.09 -38.51
C LEU A 14 11.86 -16.72 -37.88
N THR A 15 12.12 -15.70 -38.66
CA THR A 15 12.34 -14.33 -38.16
C THR A 15 11.08 -13.81 -37.48
N VAL A 16 9.90 -13.98 -38.08
CA VAL A 16 8.62 -13.58 -37.48
C VAL A 16 8.37 -14.33 -36.18
N TYR A 17 8.62 -15.65 -36.14
CA TYR A 17 8.46 -16.46 -34.96
C TYR A 17 9.38 -16.01 -33.81
N TYR A 18 10.67 -15.86 -34.04
CA TYR A 18 11.63 -15.43 -33.05
C TYR A 18 11.37 -14.00 -32.56
N THR A 19 10.99 -13.10 -33.47
CA THR A 19 10.62 -11.73 -33.08
C THR A 19 9.37 -11.72 -32.20
N GLY A 20 8.35 -12.49 -32.55
CA GLY A 20 7.16 -12.65 -31.73
C GLY A 20 7.45 -13.23 -30.34
N ALA A 21 8.25 -14.32 -30.29
CA ALA A 21 8.68 -14.93 -29.02
C ALA A 21 9.49 -13.96 -28.14
N LEU A 22 10.37 -13.15 -28.74
CA LEU A 22 11.12 -12.13 -28.02
C LEU A 22 10.21 -11.05 -27.40
N ILE A 23 9.25 -10.55 -28.17
CA ILE A 23 8.30 -9.54 -27.69
C ILE A 23 7.50 -10.10 -26.51
N VAL A 24 6.96 -11.32 -26.64
CA VAL A 24 6.22 -11.98 -25.55
C VAL A 24 7.10 -12.13 -24.31
N SER A 25 8.33 -12.57 -24.46
CA SER A 25 9.28 -12.73 -23.36
C SER A 25 9.57 -11.41 -22.65
N ILE A 26 9.74 -10.31 -23.38
CA ILE A 26 9.92 -8.98 -22.80
C ILE A 26 8.69 -8.54 -22.03
N VAL A 27 7.49 -8.73 -22.57
CA VAL A 27 6.24 -8.37 -21.88
C VAL A 27 6.09 -9.17 -20.58
N VAL A 28 6.30 -10.50 -20.62
CA VAL A 28 6.27 -11.36 -19.44
C VAL A 28 7.29 -10.90 -18.38
N LEU A 29 8.51 -10.58 -18.81
CA LEU A 29 9.55 -10.09 -17.92
C LEU A 29 9.15 -8.78 -17.23
N LEU A 30 8.62 -7.81 -17.98
CA LEU A 30 8.18 -6.52 -17.43
C LEU A 30 7.02 -6.69 -16.43
N VAL A 31 6.05 -7.56 -16.73
CA VAL A 31 4.95 -7.89 -15.84
C VAL A 31 5.47 -8.55 -14.56
N THR A 32 6.41 -9.50 -14.70
CA THR A 32 7.01 -10.21 -13.55
C THR A 32 7.80 -9.25 -12.65
N ILE A 33 8.62 -8.37 -13.23
CA ILE A 33 9.37 -7.35 -12.46
C ILE A 33 8.41 -6.45 -11.69
N LYS A 34 7.35 -5.97 -12.35
CA LYS A 34 6.34 -5.12 -11.70
C LYS A 34 5.65 -5.83 -10.53
N LYS A 35 5.27 -7.10 -10.73
CA LYS A 35 4.67 -7.94 -9.69
C LYS A 35 5.62 -8.16 -8.51
N ASN A 36 6.84 -8.59 -8.77
CA ASN A 36 7.84 -8.86 -7.73
C ASN A 36 8.19 -7.61 -6.91
N ARG A 37 8.33 -6.46 -7.59
CA ARG A 37 8.56 -5.18 -6.90
C ARG A 37 7.41 -4.83 -5.97
N PHE A 38 6.17 -5.03 -6.40
CA PHE A 38 5.01 -4.78 -5.58
C PHE A 38 4.93 -5.72 -4.38
N GLU A 39 5.16 -7.03 -4.57
CA GLU A 39 5.19 -8.01 -3.48
C GLU A 39 6.27 -7.65 -2.45
N GLY A 40 7.44 -7.20 -2.90
CA GLY A 40 8.49 -6.71 -2.03
C GLY A 40 8.09 -5.47 -1.21
N GLU A 41 7.49 -4.47 -1.85
CA GLU A 41 6.96 -3.28 -1.17
C GLU A 41 5.88 -3.66 -0.14
N TYR A 42 4.98 -4.57 -0.50
CA TYR A 42 3.92 -5.05 0.39
C TYR A 42 4.49 -5.76 1.62
N GLN A 43 5.40 -6.71 1.43
CA GLN A 43 6.02 -7.45 2.53
C GLN A 43 6.81 -6.55 3.46
N LEU A 44 7.56 -5.59 2.89
CA LEU A 44 8.31 -4.61 3.68
C LEU A 44 7.36 -3.76 4.53
N TYR A 45 6.29 -3.27 3.94
CA TYR A 45 5.31 -2.45 4.65
C TYR A 45 4.62 -3.24 5.77
N ALA A 46 4.18 -4.47 5.51
CA ALA A 46 3.58 -5.34 6.52
C ALA A 46 4.53 -5.60 7.70
N ARG A 47 5.83 -5.83 7.43
CA ARG A 47 6.85 -5.99 8.48
C ARG A 47 7.06 -4.72 9.29
N ILE A 48 7.05 -3.55 8.65
CA ILE A 48 7.17 -2.26 9.33
C ILE A 48 5.98 -2.06 10.26
N LEU A 49 4.75 -2.31 9.81
CA LEU A 49 3.55 -2.20 10.64
C LEU A 49 3.58 -3.15 11.84
N ASP A 50 3.95 -4.41 11.62
CA ASP A 50 4.06 -5.41 12.69
C ASP A 50 5.14 -5.03 13.72
N SER A 51 6.33 -4.63 13.25
CA SER A 51 7.42 -4.19 14.12
C SER A 51 7.02 -2.94 14.92
N ARG A 52 6.35 -1.99 14.28
CA ARG A 52 5.86 -0.78 14.92
C ARG A 52 4.82 -1.10 15.99
N ALA A 53 3.84 -1.94 15.68
CA ALA A 53 2.82 -2.36 16.64
C ALA A 53 3.43 -3.04 17.88
N LYS A 54 4.42 -3.91 17.67
CA LYS A 54 5.16 -4.56 18.77
C LYS A 54 5.90 -3.56 19.65
N LEU A 55 6.61 -2.60 19.04
CA LEU A 55 7.35 -1.57 19.79
C LEU A 55 6.40 -0.63 20.56
N GLN A 56 5.33 -0.19 19.93
CA GLN A 56 4.38 0.76 20.51
C GLN A 56 3.58 0.18 21.69
N ASN A 57 3.45 -1.13 21.75
CA ASN A 57 2.81 -1.83 22.87
C ASN A 57 3.75 -2.09 24.05
N THR A 58 4.99 -1.60 24.01
CA THR A 58 5.93 -1.74 25.12
C THR A 58 5.88 -0.52 26.06
N ASP A 59 5.93 -0.77 27.36
CA ASP A 59 6.07 0.30 28.37
C ASP A 59 7.35 1.12 28.15
N ILE A 60 8.40 0.48 27.65
CA ILE A 60 9.68 1.14 27.35
C ILE A 60 9.48 2.22 26.30
N PHE A 61 8.82 1.89 25.19
CA PHE A 61 8.55 2.88 24.14
C PHE A 61 7.71 4.04 24.65
N THR A 62 6.66 3.75 25.42
CA THR A 62 5.80 4.78 26.03
C THR A 62 6.59 5.71 26.97
N LYS A 63 7.52 5.18 27.76
CA LYS A 63 8.41 5.98 28.61
C LYS A 63 9.30 6.89 27.76
N MET A 64 9.98 6.36 26.75
CA MET A 64 10.82 7.14 25.84
C MET A 64 10.03 8.22 25.09
N ALA A 65 8.83 7.89 24.63
CA ALA A 65 7.97 8.82 23.90
C ALA A 65 7.53 10.02 24.78
N LYS A 66 7.37 9.82 26.10
CA LYS A 66 7.06 10.89 27.05
C LYS A 66 8.20 11.90 27.25
N GLU A 67 9.40 11.60 26.82
CA GLU A 67 10.54 12.53 26.81
C GLU A 67 10.56 13.42 25.57
N SER A 68 9.78 13.08 24.52
CA SER A 68 9.67 13.84 23.29
C SER A 68 8.51 14.83 23.35
N SER A 69 8.79 16.12 23.20
CA SER A 69 7.76 17.16 23.13
C SER A 69 6.71 16.89 22.05
N LEU A 70 7.14 16.31 20.94
CA LEU A 70 6.25 15.92 19.83
C LEU A 70 5.21 14.87 20.25
N TYR A 71 5.63 13.85 21.01
CA TYR A 71 4.71 12.81 21.48
C TYR A 71 3.84 13.30 22.64
N ILE A 72 4.37 14.12 23.52
CA ILE A 72 3.60 14.75 24.61
C ILE A 72 2.39 15.50 24.04
N GLU A 73 2.59 16.33 23.01
CA GLU A 73 1.50 17.07 22.38
C GLU A 73 0.47 16.15 21.70
N ARG A 74 0.93 15.05 21.13
CA ARG A 74 0.05 14.06 20.51
C ARG A 74 -0.76 13.27 21.52
N PHE A 75 -0.17 12.93 22.66
CA PHE A 75 -0.87 12.21 23.73
C PHE A 75 -1.97 13.02 24.40
N LYS A 76 -1.91 14.36 24.34
CA LYS A 76 -3.02 15.24 24.78
C LYS A 76 -4.29 15.10 23.92
N LEU A 77 -4.22 14.43 22.77
CA LEU A 77 -5.37 14.19 21.90
C LEU A 77 -6.21 12.98 22.31
N VAL A 78 -5.70 12.14 23.20
CA VAL A 78 -6.25 10.87 23.65
C VAL A 78 -6.16 10.76 25.17
N ASP A 79 -6.84 9.77 25.77
CA ASP A 79 -6.77 9.54 27.22
C ASP A 79 -5.51 8.76 27.58
N GLU A 80 -5.15 7.78 26.74
CA GLU A 80 -3.97 6.95 26.94
C GLU A 80 -3.08 6.90 25.68
N PRO A 81 -1.73 6.87 25.82
CA PRO A 81 -0.81 6.75 24.69
C PRO A 81 -1.11 5.61 23.72
N GLN A 82 -1.62 4.48 24.24
CA GLN A 82 -1.98 3.30 23.44
C GLN A 82 -3.12 3.58 22.48
N GLU A 83 -4.08 4.44 22.84
CA GLU A 83 -5.14 4.87 21.92
C GLU A 83 -4.57 5.64 20.73
N TYR A 84 -3.62 6.55 20.98
CA TYR A 84 -2.94 7.26 19.90
C TYR A 84 -2.26 6.32 18.93
N TYR A 85 -1.50 5.34 19.44
CA TYR A 85 -0.80 4.37 18.60
C TYR A 85 -1.77 3.49 17.82
N THR A 86 -2.87 3.08 18.44
CA THR A 86 -3.92 2.32 17.77
C THR A 86 -4.53 3.10 16.61
N ILE A 87 -4.88 4.37 16.83
CA ILE A 87 -5.46 5.24 15.79
C ILE A 87 -4.48 5.44 14.65
N ILE A 88 -3.21 5.73 14.92
CA ILE A 88 -2.19 5.90 13.88
C ILE A 88 -1.98 4.60 13.10
N SER A 89 -1.91 3.45 13.77
CA SER A 89 -1.73 2.16 13.08
C SER A 89 -2.91 1.83 12.17
N LEU A 90 -4.14 2.12 12.60
CA LEU A 90 -5.33 1.97 11.78
C LEU A 90 -5.31 2.92 10.58
N THR A 91 -4.94 4.18 10.79
CA THR A 91 -4.83 5.18 9.73
C THR A 91 -3.80 4.76 8.68
N ASP A 92 -2.62 4.34 9.12
CA ASP A 92 -1.55 3.85 8.23
C ASP A 92 -2.01 2.61 7.44
N THR A 93 -2.78 1.71 8.08
CA THR A 93 -3.35 0.53 7.42
C THR A 93 -4.35 0.92 6.35
N ILE A 94 -5.25 1.87 6.63
CA ILE A 94 -6.22 2.39 5.65
C ILE A 94 -5.48 3.06 4.49
N GLU A 95 -4.45 3.88 4.76
CA GLU A 95 -3.65 4.50 3.70
C GLU A 95 -2.99 3.45 2.81
N PHE A 96 -2.43 2.41 3.40
CA PHE A 96 -1.82 1.32 2.64
C PHE A 96 -2.84 0.63 1.72
N ILE A 97 -4.02 0.28 2.25
CA ILE A 97 -5.08 -0.35 1.45
C ILE A 97 -5.59 0.60 0.36
N TYR A 98 -5.73 1.89 0.66
CA TYR A 98 -6.06 2.91 -0.33
C TYR A 98 -5.03 2.95 -1.47
N ARG A 99 -3.73 2.91 -1.15
CA ARG A 99 -2.65 2.90 -2.17
C ARG A 99 -2.70 1.67 -3.06
N ILE A 100 -2.95 0.48 -2.50
CA ILE A 100 -3.07 -0.73 -3.31
C ILE A 100 -4.36 -0.76 -4.13
N HIS A 101 -5.45 -0.16 -3.63
CA HIS A 101 -6.67 0.06 -4.41
C HIS A 101 -6.41 0.99 -5.61
N LYS A 102 -5.74 2.12 -5.42
CA LYS A 102 -5.36 3.04 -6.50
C LYS A 102 -4.49 2.38 -7.56
N LYS A 103 -3.68 1.39 -7.19
CA LYS A 103 -2.89 0.56 -8.11
C LYS A 103 -3.71 -0.56 -8.77
N LYS A 104 -5.02 -0.68 -8.49
CA LYS A 104 -5.94 -1.73 -9.01
C LYS A 104 -5.48 -3.15 -8.64
N MET A 105 -4.95 -3.34 -7.44
CA MET A 105 -4.38 -4.61 -6.98
C MET A 105 -5.24 -5.32 -5.93
N ILE A 106 -6.33 -4.70 -5.51
CA ILE A 106 -7.39 -5.34 -4.72
C ILE A 106 -8.71 -5.25 -5.48
N ASP A 107 -9.58 -6.22 -5.24
CA ASP A 107 -10.91 -6.23 -5.83
C ASP A 107 -11.81 -5.13 -5.24
N LYS A 108 -12.90 -4.85 -5.97
CA LYS A 108 -13.83 -3.79 -5.60
C LYS A 108 -14.56 -4.08 -4.29
N GLU A 109 -14.86 -5.33 -4.02
CA GLU A 109 -15.61 -5.72 -2.82
C GLU A 109 -14.77 -5.51 -1.56
N LEU A 110 -13.50 -5.94 -1.58
CA LEU A 110 -12.57 -5.72 -0.49
C LEU A 110 -12.36 -4.23 -0.25
N TRP A 111 -12.23 -3.43 -1.32
CA TRP A 111 -12.13 -1.98 -1.19
C TRP A 111 -13.36 -1.36 -0.51
N GLN A 112 -14.58 -1.73 -0.93
CA GLN A 112 -15.81 -1.21 -0.35
C GLN A 112 -15.94 -1.50 1.16
N ARG A 113 -15.50 -2.68 1.61
CA ARG A 113 -15.45 -3.00 3.05
C ARG A 113 -14.53 -2.07 3.81
N TRP A 114 -13.34 -1.80 3.28
CA TRP A 114 -12.38 -0.90 3.92
C TRP A 114 -12.83 0.56 3.88
N GLU A 115 -13.43 1.00 2.82
CA GLU A 115 -14.06 2.34 2.73
C GLU A 115 -15.15 2.50 3.78
N TYR A 116 -16.00 1.49 3.96
CA TYR A 116 -17.01 1.48 5.01
C TYR A 116 -16.41 1.57 6.41
N HIS A 117 -15.33 0.81 6.69
CA HIS A 117 -14.62 0.91 7.95
C HIS A 117 -14.00 2.29 8.17
N ALA A 118 -13.38 2.86 7.15
CA ALA A 118 -12.80 4.21 7.22
C ALA A 118 -13.89 5.26 7.55
N LYS A 119 -15.05 5.19 6.90
CA LYS A 119 -16.22 6.04 7.25
C LYS A 119 -16.61 5.88 8.71
N GLY A 120 -16.77 4.65 9.20
CA GLY A 120 -17.09 4.37 10.59
C GLY A 120 -16.07 4.97 11.56
N MET A 121 -14.76 4.86 11.26
CA MET A 121 -13.72 5.44 12.10
C MET A 121 -13.77 6.97 12.12
N MET A 122 -14.07 7.62 11.01
CA MET A 122 -14.20 9.08 10.94
C MET A 122 -15.39 9.63 11.75
N THR A 123 -16.37 8.79 12.12
CA THR A 123 -17.46 9.18 13.04
C THR A 123 -17.03 9.15 14.52
N ILE A 124 -15.89 8.54 14.86
CA ILE A 124 -15.37 8.49 16.23
C ILE A 124 -14.66 9.82 16.53
N PRO A 125 -15.16 10.64 17.49
CA PRO A 125 -14.59 11.98 17.72
C PRO A 125 -13.09 11.97 18.03
N LYS A 126 -12.63 10.98 18.80
CA LYS A 126 -11.22 10.83 19.17
C LYS A 126 -10.36 10.48 17.94
N PHE A 127 -10.83 9.59 17.08
CA PHE A 127 -10.16 9.25 15.82
C PHE A 127 -10.03 10.49 14.93
N LYS A 128 -11.14 11.21 14.74
CA LYS A 128 -11.15 12.44 13.93
C LYS A 128 -10.19 13.51 14.48
N LYS A 129 -10.15 13.69 15.79
CA LYS A 129 -9.23 14.64 16.45
C LYS A 129 -7.76 14.29 16.17
N VAL A 130 -7.38 13.02 16.26
CA VAL A 130 -6.03 12.55 15.94
C VAL A 130 -5.76 12.69 14.45
N TRP A 131 -6.72 12.32 13.58
CA TRP A 131 -6.62 12.50 12.14
C TRP A 131 -6.31 13.96 11.76
N ASP A 132 -7.10 14.90 12.24
CA ASP A 132 -6.94 16.34 11.93
C ASP A 132 -5.56 16.87 12.35
N ALA A 133 -5.01 16.35 13.44
CA ALA A 133 -3.67 16.73 13.92
C ALA A 133 -2.52 16.09 13.13
N THR A 134 -2.77 14.93 12.49
CA THR A 134 -1.73 14.10 11.86
C THR A 134 -1.82 14.03 10.34
N LYS A 135 -2.94 14.42 9.72
CA LYS A 135 -3.16 14.29 8.27
C LYS A 135 -2.08 14.93 7.40
N LYS A 136 -1.38 15.95 7.88
CA LYS A 136 -0.25 16.58 7.18
C LYS A 136 0.94 15.65 6.90
N PHE A 137 1.00 14.48 7.56
CA PHE A 137 2.06 13.48 7.35
C PHE A 137 1.69 12.41 6.32
N HIS A 138 0.47 12.46 5.80
CA HIS A 138 -0.05 11.52 4.81
C HIS A 138 0.00 12.09 3.39
N THR A 139 -0.17 11.22 2.39
CA THR A 139 -0.21 11.66 0.99
C THR A 139 -1.44 12.51 0.71
N ARG A 140 -1.31 13.53 -0.14
CA ARG A 140 -2.39 14.46 -0.47
C ARG A 140 -3.65 13.74 -0.98
N ASP A 141 -3.49 12.74 -1.82
CA ASP A 141 -4.61 11.96 -2.36
C ASP A 141 -5.36 11.21 -1.26
N PHE A 142 -4.64 10.65 -0.30
CA PHE A 142 -5.22 9.97 0.85
C PHE A 142 -5.93 10.95 1.79
N VAL A 143 -5.33 12.12 2.03
CA VAL A 143 -5.97 13.18 2.82
C VAL A 143 -7.29 13.59 2.18
N ASN A 144 -7.31 13.86 0.87
CA ASN A 144 -8.53 14.21 0.15
C ASN A 144 -9.60 13.10 0.25
N PHE A 145 -9.20 11.84 0.18
CA PHE A 145 -10.11 10.70 0.37
C PHE A 145 -10.69 10.69 1.78
N MET A 146 -9.87 10.73 2.81
CA MET A 146 -10.33 10.67 4.21
C MET A 146 -11.19 11.88 4.58
N ASP A 147 -10.84 13.09 4.15
CA ASP A 147 -11.61 14.30 4.42
C ASP A 147 -12.95 14.34 3.65
N SER A 148 -13.15 13.47 2.64
CA SER A 148 -14.41 13.31 1.88
C SER A 148 -15.39 12.31 2.50
N LEU A 149 -14.97 11.54 3.52
CA LEU A 149 -15.79 10.54 4.19
C LEU A 149 -16.74 11.17 5.21
#